data_730379d289ebc84f936b4fe411c6366f
#
_entry.id   730379d289ebc84f936b4fe411c6366f
#
_cell.length_a   1.000
_cell.length_b   1.000
_cell.length_c   1.000
_cell.angle_alpha   90.00
_cell.angle_beta   90.00
_cell.angle_gamma   90.00
#
_symmetry.space_group_name_H-M   'P 1'
#
loop_
_entity.id
_entity.type
_entity.pdbx_description
1 polymer ?
#
loop_
_entity_poly.entity_id
_entity_poly.type
_entity_poly.pdbx_seq_one_letter_code
_entity_poly.pdbx_strand_id
1 'polypeptide(L)'
;LADNLADKADSYVCGISDTPLLGQTIGRSLDRAVRRWGHREALVSPSHGVRWTWTEFAERVDALAAGFLALGLERGQRIGIWSLNRPEWTLTQFAAAKAA
;
A
#
# COMPACT_ATOMS: atom_id res chain seq x y z
N LEU A 1 -26.20 32.76 12.63
CA LEU A 1 -25.06 32.01 12.94
C LEU A 1 -24.48 31.52 11.66
N ALA A 2 -23.74 32.38 11.21
CA ALA A 2 -22.81 31.98 10.19
C ALA A 2 -22.08 30.76 10.69
N ASP A 3 -22.77 29.68 10.76
CA ASP A 3 -22.13 28.41 10.85
C ASP A 3 -21.37 28.25 9.62
N ASN A 4 -20.60 28.90 9.71
CA ASN A 4 -19.27 28.84 9.31
C ASN A 4 -19.07 27.65 8.42
N LEU A 5 -19.65 27.78 7.26
CA LEU A 5 -19.15 27.02 6.13
C LEU A 5 -17.63 27.15 6.02
N ALA A 6 -17.07 28.23 6.58
CA ALA A 6 -15.64 28.43 6.69
C ALA A 6 -14.95 27.49 7.69
N ASP A 7 -15.65 26.98 8.68
CA ASP A 7 -15.10 26.03 9.66
C ASP A 7 -15.25 24.57 9.24
N LYS A 8 -15.91 24.31 8.13
CA LYS A 8 -15.95 22.98 7.55
C LYS A 8 -14.70 22.79 6.72
N ALA A 9 -13.69 22.20 7.32
CA ALA A 9 -12.50 21.80 6.58
C ALA A 9 -12.90 20.88 5.44
N ASP A 10 -12.42 21.15 4.25
CA ASP A 10 -12.59 20.26 3.13
C ASP A 10 -11.97 18.92 3.45
N SER A 11 -12.62 17.84 3.05
CA SER A 11 -12.09 16.49 3.24
C SER A 11 -10.90 16.19 2.31
N TYR A 12 -10.66 17.06 1.35
CA TYR A 12 -9.54 16.94 0.42
C TYR A 12 -8.78 18.26 0.39
N VAL A 13 -7.50 18.21 0.74
CA VAL A 13 -6.60 19.37 0.74
C VAL A 13 -5.27 18.94 0.15
N CYS A 14 -4.72 19.73 -0.75
CA CYS A 14 -3.37 19.51 -1.28
C CYS A 14 -2.61 20.83 -1.38
N GLY A 15 -1.29 20.75 -1.27
CA GLY A 15 -0.41 21.89 -1.50
C GLY A 15 -0.37 22.32 -2.96
N ILE A 16 0.11 23.52 -3.20
CA ILE A 16 0.31 24.04 -4.56
C ILE A 16 1.49 23.29 -5.18
N SER A 17 1.26 22.67 -6.33
CA SER A 17 2.29 21.93 -7.06
C SER A 17 1.92 21.83 -8.53
N ASP A 18 2.93 21.81 -9.40
CA ASP A 18 2.76 21.53 -10.84
C ASP A 18 2.56 20.04 -11.11
N THR A 19 2.89 19.19 -10.13
CA THR A 19 2.71 17.74 -10.24
C THR A 19 1.42 17.32 -9.54
N PRO A 20 0.45 16.76 -10.28
CA PRO A 20 -0.79 16.29 -9.67
C PRO A 20 -0.55 15.15 -8.67
N LEU A 21 -1.37 15.11 -7.62
CA LEU A 21 -1.40 13.96 -6.72
C LEU A 21 -2.00 12.74 -7.43
N LEU A 22 -1.53 11.55 -7.04
CA LEU A 22 -2.08 10.31 -7.55
C LEU A 22 -3.45 10.03 -6.91
N GLY A 23 -4.50 10.02 -7.73
CA GLY A 23 -5.87 9.74 -7.29
C GLY A 23 -6.23 8.26 -7.41
N GLN A 24 -5.35 7.37 -6.95
CA GLN A 24 -5.56 5.92 -7.05
C GLN A 24 -5.30 5.23 -5.72
N THR A 25 -5.83 4.03 -5.56
CA THR A 25 -5.59 3.22 -4.37
C THR A 25 -4.15 2.71 -4.34
N ILE A 26 -3.69 2.31 -3.14
CA ILE A 26 -2.35 1.71 -2.96
C ILE A 26 -2.22 0.45 -3.82
N GLY A 27 -3.25 -0.40 -3.85
CA GLY A 27 -3.23 -1.61 -4.67
C GLY A 27 -3.10 -1.32 -6.17
N ARG A 28 -3.83 -0.34 -6.68
CA ARG A 28 -3.73 0.08 -8.08
C ARG A 28 -2.38 0.70 -8.41
N SER A 29 -1.80 1.43 -7.47
CA SER A 29 -0.46 1.99 -7.62
C SER A 29 0.59 0.89 -7.75
N LEU A 30 0.47 -0.17 -6.95
CA LEU A 30 1.34 -1.34 -7.05
C LEU A 30 1.20 -2.03 -8.41
N ASP A 31 -0.04 -2.28 -8.85
CA ASP A 31 -0.30 -2.90 -10.16
C ASP A 31 0.31 -2.08 -11.30
N ARG A 32 0.22 -0.76 -11.22
CA ARG A 32 0.84 0.15 -12.19
C ARG A 32 2.37 0.03 -12.18
N ALA A 33 2.98 -0.05 -11.01
CA ALA A 33 4.42 -0.21 -10.88
C ALA A 33 4.88 -1.55 -11.51
N VAL A 34 4.13 -2.61 -11.30
CA VAL A 34 4.40 -3.92 -11.92
C VAL A 34 4.33 -3.84 -13.44
N ARG A 35 3.31 -3.20 -14.00
CA ARG A 35 3.20 -3.05 -15.46
C ARG A 35 4.35 -2.26 -16.06
N ARG A 36 4.85 -1.28 -15.31
CA ARG A 36 5.89 -0.36 -15.81
C ARG A 36 7.30 -0.88 -15.56
N TRP A 37 7.54 -1.53 -14.42
CA TRP A 37 8.88 -1.91 -13.97
C TRP A 37 8.97 -3.35 -13.48
N GLY A 38 8.10 -4.24 -13.93
CA GLY A 38 7.95 -5.58 -13.39
C GLY A 38 9.24 -6.36 -13.20
N HIS A 39 10.20 -6.21 -14.09
CA HIS A 39 11.50 -6.91 -14.06
C HIS A 39 12.58 -6.18 -13.21
N ARG A 40 12.29 -4.96 -12.74
CA ARG A 40 13.23 -4.23 -11.88
C ARG A 40 13.07 -4.63 -10.42
N GLU A 41 14.13 -4.44 -9.65
CA GLU A 41 14.10 -4.71 -8.22
C GLU A 41 13.16 -3.75 -7.50
N ALA A 42 12.28 -4.30 -6.68
CA ALA A 42 11.34 -3.56 -5.86
C ALA A 42 11.78 -3.51 -4.41
N LEU A 43 12.27 -4.62 -3.88
CA LEU A 43 12.65 -4.73 -2.48
C LEU A 43 13.88 -5.61 -2.34
N VAL A 44 14.89 -5.05 -1.67
CA VAL A 44 16.15 -5.72 -1.41
C VAL A 44 16.45 -5.67 0.07
N SER A 45 16.67 -6.83 0.67
CA SER A 45 17.07 -6.97 2.07
C SER A 45 18.17 -8.02 2.17
N PRO A 46 19.46 -7.60 2.03
CA PRO A 46 20.58 -8.55 1.98
C PRO A 46 20.69 -9.42 3.22
N SER A 47 20.44 -8.85 4.40
CA SER A 47 20.52 -9.56 5.68
C SER A 47 19.47 -10.67 5.81
N HIS A 48 18.41 -10.62 5.04
CA HIS A 48 17.34 -11.64 5.02
C HIS A 48 17.37 -12.50 3.75
N GLY A 49 18.37 -12.30 2.89
CA GLY A 49 18.47 -13.02 1.62
C GLY A 49 17.33 -12.73 0.65
N VAL A 50 16.74 -11.54 0.73
CA VAL A 50 15.59 -11.15 -0.08
C VAL A 50 16.01 -10.17 -1.16
N ARG A 51 15.62 -10.48 -2.39
CA ARG A 51 15.79 -9.62 -3.55
C ARG A 51 14.65 -9.91 -4.52
N TRP A 52 13.60 -9.09 -4.44
CA TRP A 52 12.41 -9.28 -5.24
C TRP A 52 12.25 -8.19 -6.30
N THR A 53 11.88 -8.62 -7.50
CA THR A 53 11.40 -7.72 -8.54
C THR A 53 10.00 -7.21 -8.19
N TRP A 54 9.53 -6.19 -8.91
CA TRP A 54 8.14 -5.72 -8.73
C TRP A 54 7.13 -6.82 -8.97
N THR A 55 7.35 -7.67 -9.98
CA THR A 55 6.47 -8.80 -10.26
C THR A 55 6.46 -9.80 -9.10
N GLU A 56 7.63 -10.21 -8.63
CA GLU A 56 7.75 -11.14 -7.50
C GLU A 56 7.14 -10.57 -6.22
N PHE A 57 7.39 -9.28 -5.96
CA PHE A 57 6.81 -8.60 -4.81
C PHE A 57 5.28 -8.59 -4.87
N ALA A 58 4.71 -8.24 -6.02
CA ALA A 58 3.25 -8.21 -6.21
C ALA A 58 2.62 -9.60 -6.07
N GLU A 59 3.25 -10.64 -6.56
CA GLU A 59 2.78 -12.03 -6.38
C GLU A 59 2.71 -12.40 -4.90
N ARG A 60 3.71 -12.01 -4.12
CA ARG A 60 3.72 -12.24 -2.67
C ARG A 60 2.68 -11.42 -1.95
N VAL A 61 2.48 -10.17 -2.37
CA VAL A 61 1.41 -9.30 -1.86
C VAL A 61 0.05 -9.93 -2.09
N ASP A 62 -0.20 -10.42 -3.29
CA ASP A 62 -1.48 -11.06 -3.64
C ASP A 62 -1.72 -12.33 -2.83
N ALA A 63 -0.70 -13.15 -2.65
CA ALA A 63 -0.82 -14.36 -1.83
C ALA A 63 -1.13 -14.04 -0.37
N LEU A 64 -0.46 -13.05 0.21
CA LEU A 64 -0.72 -12.63 1.58
C LEU A 64 -2.09 -11.97 1.74
N ALA A 65 -2.50 -11.15 0.79
CA ALA A 65 -3.83 -10.54 0.77
C ALA A 65 -4.93 -11.61 0.73
N ALA A 66 -4.76 -12.62 -0.11
CA ALA A 66 -5.67 -13.77 -0.16
C ALA A 66 -5.72 -14.52 1.18
N GLY A 67 -4.57 -14.67 1.85
CA GLY A 67 -4.49 -15.25 3.19
C GLY A 67 -5.25 -14.44 4.22
N PHE A 68 -5.14 -13.12 4.20
CA PHE A 68 -5.90 -12.24 5.09
C PHE A 68 -7.41 -12.37 4.87
N LEU A 69 -7.85 -12.42 3.63
CA LEU A 69 -9.27 -12.62 3.31
C LEU A 69 -9.75 -13.99 3.78
N ALA A 70 -8.94 -15.03 3.63
CA ALA A 70 -9.28 -16.38 4.11
C ALA A 70 -9.40 -16.44 5.64
N LEU A 71 -8.64 -15.61 6.36
CA LEU A 71 -8.76 -15.47 7.81
C LEU A 71 -9.97 -14.65 8.25
N GLY A 72 -10.72 -14.07 7.31
CA GLY A 72 -11.91 -13.28 7.60
C GLY A 72 -11.66 -11.79 7.77
N LEU A 73 -10.54 -11.26 7.30
CA LEU A 73 -10.30 -9.82 7.33
C LEU A 73 -11.35 -9.10 6.51
N GLU A 74 -11.97 -8.09 7.12
CA GLU A 74 -12.99 -7.25 6.50
C GLU A 74 -12.50 -5.82 6.34
N ARG A 75 -13.09 -5.11 5.40
CA ARG A 75 -12.80 -3.70 5.17
C ARG A 75 -13.01 -2.88 6.44
N GLY A 76 -12.07 -1.99 6.72
CA GLY A 76 -12.09 -1.14 7.91
C GLY A 76 -11.46 -1.76 9.14
N GLN A 77 -11.16 -3.03 9.13
CA GLN A 77 -10.41 -3.68 10.19
C GLN A 77 -8.93 -3.29 10.13
N ARG A 78 -8.25 -3.43 11.24
CA ARG A 78 -6.86 -3.05 11.38
C ARG A 78 -5.98 -4.27 11.58
N ILE A 79 -4.79 -4.23 10.99
CA ILE A 79 -3.74 -5.20 11.20
C ILE A 79 -2.62 -4.53 11.98
N GLY A 80 -2.18 -5.15 13.07
CA GLY A 80 -1.02 -4.72 13.82
C GLY A 80 0.21 -5.53 13.44
N ILE A 81 1.36 -4.85 13.34
CA ILE A 81 2.65 -5.51 13.14
C ILE A 81 3.53 -5.16 14.31
N TRP A 82 4.12 -6.17 14.92
CA TRP A 82 5.11 -6.02 15.98
C TRP A 82 6.36 -6.79 15.59
N SER A 83 7.31 -6.12 14.99
CA SER A 83 8.50 -6.75 14.44
C SER A 83 9.63 -5.75 14.28
N LEU A 84 10.86 -6.22 14.28
CA LEU A 84 12.02 -5.48 13.77
C LEU A 84 11.86 -5.25 12.28
N ASN A 85 12.74 -4.42 11.69
CA ASN A 85 12.73 -4.15 10.26
C ASN A 85 12.96 -5.44 9.46
N ARG A 86 11.95 -5.86 8.72
CA ARG A 86 11.95 -7.06 7.89
C ARG A 86 11.17 -6.81 6.59
N PRO A 87 11.47 -7.59 5.54
CA PRO A 87 10.70 -7.48 4.29
C PRO A 87 9.20 -7.67 4.49
N GLU A 88 8.80 -8.48 5.45
CA GLU A 88 7.41 -8.77 5.77
C GLU A 88 6.63 -7.52 6.22
N TRP A 89 7.30 -6.50 6.74
CA TRP A 89 6.69 -5.22 7.07
C TRP A 89 6.08 -4.57 5.83
N THR A 90 6.89 -4.39 4.81
CA THR A 90 6.46 -3.80 3.53
C THR A 90 5.42 -4.67 2.85
N LEU A 91 5.64 -5.98 2.85
CA LEU A 91 4.73 -6.95 2.29
C LEU A 91 3.34 -6.87 2.93
N THR A 92 3.29 -6.84 4.26
CA THR A 92 2.03 -6.75 5.02
C THR A 92 1.30 -5.45 4.75
N GLN A 93 2.02 -4.34 4.67
CA GLN A 93 1.44 -3.03 4.39
C GLN A 93 0.68 -3.02 3.06
N PHE A 94 1.29 -3.50 2.00
CA PHE A 94 0.66 -3.56 0.68
C PHE A 94 -0.45 -4.61 0.62
N ALA A 95 -0.25 -5.77 1.26
CA ALA A 95 -1.25 -6.83 1.29
C ALA A 95 -2.52 -6.40 2.04
N ALA A 96 -2.37 -5.71 3.18
CA ALA A 96 -3.49 -5.18 3.94
C ALA A 96 -4.28 -4.15 3.13
N ALA A 97 -3.57 -3.24 2.44
CA ALA A 97 -4.21 -2.25 1.58
C ALA A 97 -4.95 -2.88 0.40
N LYS A 98 -4.41 -3.96 -0.16
CA LYS A 98 -5.01 -4.65 -1.30
C LYS A 98 -6.20 -5.53 -0.91
N ALA A 99 -6.20 -6.06 0.31
CA ALA A 99 -7.30 -6.87 0.84
C ALA A 99 -8.51 -6.04 1.32
N ALA A 100 -8.31 -4.75 1.49
CA ALA A 100 -9.35 -3.86 2.04
C ALA A 100 -10.43 -3.46 1.02
#